data_a9b46bb0faa129d7213a16d7104f1c35
#
_entry.id   a9b46bb0faa129d7213a16d7104f1c35
#
_cell.length_a   1.000
_cell.length_b   1.000
_cell.length_c   1.000
_cell.angle_alpha   90.00
_cell.angle_beta   90.00
_cell.angle_gamma   90.00
#
_symmetry.space_group_name_H-M   'P 1'
#
loop_
_entity.id
_entity.type
_entity.pdbx_description
1 polymer ?
#
loop_
_entity_poly.entity_id
_entity_poly.type
_entity_poly.pdbx_seq_one_letter_code
_entity_poly.pdbx_strand_id
1 'polypeptide(L)'
;MKASVIIPNLNGAGWLRDSIESIWAQTEQDFELIVIDNGSTDESLEIARSYCGNPRYHLIENSENTGFSHAVNQGIAMAKGEYVALFNNDAFAEPNWLEELLKTAESDPKIFAVSSLMLRYYEPELADDAGDYVTILGFACKRGDGLKASRYQKPCRIFSACGGAALYRKSILDKIGVFDALPICF
;
A
#
# COMPACT_ATOMS: atom_id res chain seq x y z
N MET A 1 -18.54 -2.08 1.20
CA MET A 1 -17.23 -1.61 0.68
C MET A 1 -16.20 -2.66 0.97
N LYS A 2 -15.57 -3.18 -0.08
CA LYS A 2 -14.62 -4.27 0.06
C LYS A 2 -13.27 -3.79 0.59
N ALA A 3 -12.75 -2.68 0.06
CA ALA A 3 -11.41 -2.22 0.41
C ALA A 3 -11.33 -0.73 0.71
N SER A 4 -10.36 -0.35 1.56
CA SER A 4 -9.87 1.02 1.71
C SER A 4 -8.41 1.03 1.26
N VAL A 5 -8.11 1.75 0.18
CA VAL A 5 -6.73 1.95 -0.29
C VAL A 5 -6.16 3.17 0.43
N ILE A 6 -4.99 3.02 1.02
CA ILE A 6 -4.33 4.05 1.83
C ILE A 6 -3.01 4.43 1.16
N ILE A 7 -2.85 5.71 0.83
CA ILE A 7 -1.62 6.27 0.26
C ILE A 7 -1.05 7.30 1.26
N PRO A 8 0.00 6.94 2.02
CA PRO A 8 0.77 7.94 2.76
C PRO A 8 1.64 8.73 1.78
N ASN A 9 1.61 10.05 1.88
CA ASN A 9 2.37 10.95 1.01
C ASN A 9 3.23 11.91 1.81
N LEU A 10 4.45 12.11 1.35
CA LEU A 10 5.35 13.17 1.80
C LEU A 10 6.21 13.60 0.63
N ASN A 11 6.05 14.87 0.19
CA ASN A 11 6.82 15.46 -0.90
C ASN A 11 6.84 14.61 -2.19
N GLY A 12 5.67 14.08 -2.57
CA GLY A 12 5.49 13.17 -3.70
C GLY A 12 4.95 13.83 -4.97
N ALA A 13 5.09 15.15 -5.18
CA ALA A 13 4.46 15.87 -6.28
C ALA A 13 4.72 15.27 -7.67
N GLY A 14 5.92 14.69 -7.87
CA GLY A 14 6.30 14.07 -9.14
C GLY A 14 5.58 12.76 -9.48
N TRP A 15 4.94 12.09 -8.50
CA TRP A 15 4.41 10.73 -8.65
C TRP A 15 2.97 10.58 -8.18
N LEU A 16 2.55 11.36 -7.18
CA LEU A 16 1.29 11.20 -6.46
C LEU A 16 0.07 11.20 -7.41
N ARG A 17 0.06 12.05 -8.42
CA ARG A 17 -1.06 12.11 -9.38
C ARG A 17 -1.22 10.78 -10.11
N ASP A 18 -0.15 10.26 -10.69
CA ASP A 18 -0.18 9.04 -11.47
C ASP A 18 -0.48 7.82 -10.58
N SER A 19 0.03 7.83 -9.34
CA SER A 19 -0.31 6.83 -8.33
C SER A 19 -1.83 6.82 -8.04
N ILE A 20 -2.42 7.98 -7.73
CA ILE A 20 -3.87 8.11 -7.49
C ILE A 20 -4.70 7.67 -8.71
N GLU A 21 -4.32 8.11 -9.91
CA GLU A 21 -5.04 7.75 -11.15
C GLU A 21 -4.97 6.25 -11.42
N SER A 22 -3.84 5.58 -11.13
CA SER A 22 -3.72 4.13 -11.26
C SER A 22 -4.68 3.37 -10.32
N ILE A 23 -4.96 3.93 -9.14
CA ILE A 23 -5.95 3.35 -8.22
C ILE A 23 -7.38 3.62 -8.72
N TRP A 24 -7.70 4.81 -9.24
CA TRP A 24 -9.02 5.04 -9.82
C TRP A 24 -9.31 4.20 -11.08
N ALA A 25 -8.27 3.76 -11.79
CA ALA A 25 -8.37 2.90 -12.98
C ALA A 25 -8.56 1.40 -12.66
N GLN A 26 -8.68 1.00 -11.39
CA GLN A 26 -8.85 -0.41 -11.01
C GLN A 26 -10.15 -1.01 -11.53
N THR A 27 -10.13 -2.32 -11.88
CA THR A 27 -11.32 -3.09 -12.28
C THR A 27 -12.29 -3.30 -11.12
N GLU A 28 -11.79 -3.53 -9.90
CA GLU A 28 -12.61 -3.51 -8.69
C GLU A 28 -12.96 -2.07 -8.33
N GLN A 29 -14.26 -1.77 -8.20
CA GLN A 29 -14.76 -0.42 -7.95
C GLN A 29 -15.38 -0.23 -6.55
N ASP A 30 -15.52 -1.30 -5.76
CA ASP A 30 -16.08 -1.21 -4.40
C ASP A 30 -15.01 -0.89 -3.36
N PHE A 31 -14.35 0.27 -3.54
CA PHE A 31 -13.32 0.77 -2.64
C PHE A 31 -13.44 2.28 -2.38
N GLU A 32 -12.79 2.74 -1.33
CA GLU A 32 -12.47 4.13 -1.05
C GLU A 32 -10.96 4.35 -1.12
N LEU A 33 -10.56 5.58 -1.42
CA LEU A 33 -9.16 6.00 -1.41
C LEU A 33 -8.93 7.02 -0.30
N ILE A 34 -7.98 6.74 0.57
CA ILE A 34 -7.58 7.59 1.68
C ILE A 34 -6.13 8.03 1.43
N VAL A 35 -5.92 9.30 1.19
CA VAL A 35 -4.59 9.88 1.06
C VAL A 35 -4.24 10.62 2.36
N ILE A 36 -3.05 10.40 2.86
CA ILE A 36 -2.54 11.11 4.03
C ILE A 36 -1.36 11.97 3.60
N ASP A 37 -1.57 13.26 3.48
CA ASP A 37 -0.46 14.19 3.30
C ASP A 37 0.23 14.44 4.64
N ASN A 38 1.45 13.97 4.75
CA ASN A 38 2.18 13.92 6.01
C ASN A 38 3.08 15.15 6.21
N GLY A 39 2.52 16.35 5.95
CA GLY A 39 3.22 17.62 6.11
C GLY A 39 4.13 17.95 4.93
N SER A 40 3.65 17.73 3.69
CA SER A 40 4.42 18.06 2.50
C SER A 40 4.67 19.56 2.36
N THR A 41 5.79 19.90 1.76
CA THR A 41 6.23 21.28 1.47
C THR A 41 6.31 21.57 -0.03
N ASP A 42 6.03 20.56 -0.87
CA ASP A 42 5.93 20.66 -2.32
C ASP A 42 4.47 20.77 -2.78
N GLU A 43 4.21 20.65 -4.07
CA GLU A 43 2.87 20.75 -4.67
C GLU A 43 1.96 19.53 -4.39
N SER A 44 2.43 18.50 -3.68
CA SER A 44 1.67 17.26 -3.46
C SER A 44 0.36 17.49 -2.70
N LEU A 45 0.33 18.42 -1.76
CA LEU A 45 -0.90 18.75 -1.04
C LEU A 45 -1.98 19.36 -1.98
N GLU A 46 -1.59 20.21 -2.91
CA GLU A 46 -2.51 20.79 -3.92
C GLU A 46 -3.03 19.70 -4.86
N ILE A 47 -2.17 18.77 -5.27
CA ILE A 47 -2.55 17.59 -6.05
C ILE A 47 -3.58 16.77 -5.28
N ALA A 48 -3.31 16.42 -4.02
CA ALA A 48 -4.21 15.64 -3.18
C ALA A 48 -5.58 16.33 -3.00
N ARG A 49 -5.61 17.64 -2.74
CA ARG A 49 -6.83 18.44 -2.60
C ARG A 49 -7.70 18.46 -3.86
N SER A 50 -7.10 18.32 -5.06
CA SER A 50 -7.84 18.35 -6.32
C SER A 50 -8.84 17.17 -6.46
N TYR A 51 -8.72 16.11 -5.66
CA TYR A 51 -9.61 14.96 -5.64
C TYR A 51 -10.74 15.04 -4.61
N CYS A 52 -10.75 16.05 -3.73
CA CYS A 52 -11.72 16.17 -2.62
C CYS A 52 -13.21 16.27 -3.04
N GLY A 53 -13.50 16.42 -4.33
CA GLY A 53 -14.87 16.37 -4.85
C GLY A 53 -15.47 14.97 -5.01
N ASN A 54 -14.65 13.91 -4.93
CA ASN A 54 -15.10 12.53 -5.09
C ASN A 54 -15.58 11.99 -3.72
N PRO A 55 -16.82 11.47 -3.60
CA PRO A 55 -17.35 10.96 -2.33
C PRO A 55 -16.63 9.71 -1.78
N ARG A 56 -15.85 9.03 -2.61
CA ARG A 56 -15.01 7.87 -2.20
C ARG A 56 -13.57 8.26 -1.90
N TYR A 57 -13.24 9.57 -1.97
CA TYR A 57 -11.91 10.08 -1.68
C TYR A 57 -11.89 10.77 -0.31
N HIS A 58 -10.88 10.49 0.47
CA HIS A 58 -10.67 11.12 1.77
C HIS A 58 -9.22 11.61 1.86
N LEU A 59 -9.04 12.82 2.35
CA LEU A 59 -7.73 13.42 2.57
C LEU A 59 -7.54 13.72 4.06
N ILE A 60 -6.42 13.28 4.60
CA ILE A 60 -5.91 13.69 5.92
C ILE A 60 -4.71 14.59 5.68
N GLU A 61 -4.71 15.77 6.28
CA GLU A 61 -3.63 16.73 6.18
C GLU A 61 -2.93 16.86 7.53
N ASN A 62 -1.69 16.39 7.64
CA ASN A 62 -0.86 16.58 8.82
C ASN A 62 -0.05 17.88 8.68
N SER A 63 0.11 18.61 9.76
CA SER A 63 0.90 19.85 9.78
C SER A 63 2.41 19.62 9.72
N GLU A 64 2.86 18.40 9.99
CA GLU A 64 4.26 18.00 10.03
C GLU A 64 4.42 16.50 9.72
N ASN A 65 5.63 16.07 9.40
CA ASN A 65 5.94 14.66 9.18
C ASN A 65 5.90 13.89 10.51
N THR A 66 4.84 13.10 10.68
CA THR A 66 4.61 12.24 11.86
C THR A 66 5.20 10.83 11.73
N GLY A 67 5.90 10.55 10.62
CA GLY A 67 6.43 9.24 10.27
C GLY A 67 5.43 8.34 9.54
N PHE A 68 5.96 7.34 8.83
CA PHE A 68 5.18 6.43 7.97
C PHE A 68 4.10 5.68 8.76
N SER A 69 4.48 5.02 9.85
CA SER A 69 3.55 4.20 10.65
C SER A 69 2.38 5.01 11.20
N HIS A 70 2.64 6.23 11.70
CA HIS A 70 1.58 7.09 12.21
C HIS A 70 0.61 7.51 11.11
N ALA A 71 1.11 7.96 9.96
CA ALA A 71 0.28 8.34 8.82
C ALA A 71 -0.58 7.16 8.33
N VAL A 72 0.01 5.97 8.18
CA VAL A 72 -0.72 4.75 7.81
C VAL A 72 -1.80 4.41 8.83
N ASN A 73 -1.50 4.50 10.12
CA ASN A 73 -2.46 4.21 11.19
C ASN A 73 -3.66 5.18 11.20
N GLN A 74 -3.45 6.46 10.84
CA GLN A 74 -4.55 7.40 10.64
C GLN A 74 -5.49 6.93 9.52
N GLY A 75 -4.93 6.47 8.39
CA GLY A 75 -5.70 5.89 7.30
C GLY A 75 -6.46 4.62 7.71
N ILE A 76 -5.80 3.70 8.45
CA ILE A 76 -6.44 2.47 8.96
C ILE A 76 -7.62 2.81 9.89
N ALA A 77 -7.46 3.81 10.76
CA ALA A 77 -8.52 4.24 11.67
C ALA A 77 -9.74 4.82 10.94
N MET A 78 -9.55 5.45 9.77
CA MET A 78 -10.62 5.98 8.92
C MET A 78 -11.25 4.91 8.04
N ALA A 79 -10.52 3.83 7.71
CA ALA A 79 -10.89 2.81 6.75
C ALA A 79 -12.21 2.10 7.09
N LYS A 80 -13.13 2.05 6.13
CA LYS A 80 -14.45 1.40 6.22
C LYS A 80 -14.50 0.06 5.49
N GLY A 81 -13.49 -0.24 4.66
CA GLY A 81 -13.38 -1.49 3.92
C GLY A 81 -13.15 -2.71 4.82
N GLU A 82 -13.57 -3.86 4.35
CA GLU A 82 -13.25 -5.16 4.99
C GLU A 82 -11.75 -5.45 4.94
N TYR A 83 -11.10 -4.93 3.89
CA TYR A 83 -9.66 -5.01 3.68
C TYR A 83 -9.05 -3.62 3.64
N VAL A 84 -7.80 -3.51 4.06
CA VAL A 84 -6.97 -2.32 3.95
C VAL A 84 -5.83 -2.61 2.99
N ALA A 85 -5.72 -1.84 1.92
CA ALA A 85 -4.59 -1.88 1.01
C ALA A 85 -3.65 -0.72 1.27
N LEU A 86 -2.40 -0.98 1.57
CA LEU A 86 -1.35 0.04 1.61
C LEU A 86 -0.73 0.17 0.22
N PHE A 87 -0.53 1.40 -0.21
CA PHE A 87 0.03 1.69 -1.52
C PHE A 87 0.91 2.94 -1.46
N ASN A 88 2.13 2.85 -1.95
CA ASN A 88 3.05 3.99 -1.94
C ASN A 88 2.63 5.08 -2.94
N ASN A 89 2.98 6.32 -2.62
CA ASN A 89 2.71 7.49 -3.47
C ASN A 89 3.55 7.53 -4.76
N ASP A 90 4.55 6.66 -4.90
CA ASP A 90 5.45 6.51 -6.05
C ASP A 90 5.30 5.14 -6.74
N ALA A 91 4.21 4.43 -6.47
CA ALA A 91 3.87 3.17 -7.12
C ALA A 91 2.73 3.34 -8.13
N PHE A 92 2.65 2.44 -9.12
CA PHE A 92 1.62 2.42 -10.15
C PHE A 92 1.00 1.02 -10.21
N ALA A 93 -0.32 0.96 -10.03
CA ALA A 93 -1.04 -0.31 -10.01
C ALA A 93 -1.48 -0.72 -11.42
N GLU A 94 -1.27 -1.98 -11.78
CA GLU A 94 -1.93 -2.57 -12.95
C GLU A 94 -3.47 -2.58 -12.75
N PRO A 95 -4.27 -2.49 -13.83
CA PRO A 95 -5.73 -2.32 -13.71
C PRO A 95 -6.46 -3.38 -12.88
N ASN A 96 -5.96 -4.59 -12.78
CA ASN A 96 -6.55 -5.69 -12.00
C ASN A 96 -5.86 -5.94 -10.64
N TRP A 97 -4.99 -5.03 -10.20
CA TRP A 97 -4.19 -5.20 -8.98
C TRP A 97 -5.06 -5.44 -7.74
N LEU A 98 -6.03 -4.58 -7.48
CA LEU A 98 -6.89 -4.70 -6.29
C LEU A 98 -7.78 -5.95 -6.36
N GLU A 99 -8.32 -6.26 -7.53
CA GLU A 99 -9.14 -7.46 -7.77
C GLU A 99 -8.36 -8.75 -7.46
N GLU A 100 -7.13 -8.89 -7.94
CA GLU A 100 -6.31 -10.09 -7.71
C GLU A 100 -5.86 -10.23 -6.25
N LEU A 101 -5.58 -9.11 -5.56
CA LEU A 101 -5.30 -9.13 -4.13
C LEU A 101 -6.52 -9.60 -3.32
N LEU A 102 -7.70 -9.05 -3.60
CA LEU A 102 -8.95 -9.42 -2.94
C LEU A 102 -9.28 -10.89 -3.18
N LYS A 103 -9.24 -11.35 -4.43
CA LYS A 103 -9.46 -12.74 -4.82
C LYS A 103 -8.53 -13.70 -4.05
N THR A 104 -7.26 -13.31 -3.91
CA THR A 104 -6.30 -14.11 -3.14
C THR A 104 -6.67 -14.12 -1.65
N ALA A 105 -6.96 -12.97 -1.05
CA ALA A 105 -7.33 -12.87 0.37
C ALA A 105 -8.63 -13.61 0.70
N GLU A 106 -9.60 -13.62 -0.22
CA GLU A 106 -10.89 -14.29 -0.07
C GLU A 106 -10.80 -15.81 -0.24
N SER A 107 -9.75 -16.32 -0.89
CA SER A 107 -9.58 -17.76 -1.16
C SER A 107 -9.39 -18.61 0.11
N ASP A 108 -8.88 -18.03 1.20
CA ASP A 108 -8.75 -18.68 2.51
C ASP A 108 -8.91 -17.64 3.62
N PRO A 109 -9.86 -17.82 4.57
CA PRO A 109 -10.04 -16.89 5.69
C PRO A 109 -8.83 -16.79 6.64
N LYS A 110 -7.86 -17.68 6.53
CA LYS A 110 -6.61 -17.65 7.29
C LYS A 110 -5.56 -16.71 6.69
N ILE A 111 -5.77 -16.22 5.46
CA ILE A 111 -4.87 -15.25 4.85
C ILE A 111 -5.08 -13.90 5.55
N PHE A 112 -4.03 -13.47 6.24
CA PHE A 112 -4.00 -12.17 6.90
C PHE A 112 -3.62 -11.06 5.94
N ALA A 113 -2.54 -11.27 5.16
CA ALA A 113 -2.01 -10.29 4.25
C ALA A 113 -1.65 -10.90 2.89
N VAL A 114 -1.75 -10.12 1.84
CA VAL A 114 -1.33 -10.45 0.47
C VAL A 114 -0.37 -9.37 0.00
N SER A 115 0.84 -9.75 -0.40
CA SER A 115 1.83 -8.84 -0.99
C SER A 115 1.78 -8.91 -2.50
N SER A 116 1.98 -7.77 -3.14
CA SER A 116 2.12 -7.68 -4.59
C SER A 116 3.48 -8.18 -5.04
N LEU A 117 3.58 -8.65 -6.28
CA LEU A 117 4.84 -8.65 -7.01
C LEU A 117 5.07 -7.21 -7.49
N MET A 118 6.04 -6.53 -6.90
CA MET A 118 6.45 -5.20 -7.32
C MET A 118 7.57 -5.30 -8.35
N LEU A 119 7.45 -4.54 -9.43
CA LEU A 119 8.44 -4.46 -10.51
C LEU A 119 9.22 -3.16 -10.40
N ARG A 120 10.46 -3.17 -10.84
CA ARG A 120 11.24 -1.94 -10.96
C ARG A 120 10.69 -1.08 -12.09
N TYR A 121 10.46 0.20 -11.81
CA TYR A 121 9.82 1.12 -12.77
C TYR A 121 10.60 1.24 -14.10
N TYR A 122 11.93 1.37 -14.04
CA TYR A 122 12.77 1.51 -15.22
C TYR A 122 13.25 0.18 -15.83
N GLU A 123 13.08 -0.93 -15.13
CA GLU A 123 13.50 -2.27 -15.53
C GLU A 123 12.38 -3.28 -15.20
N PRO A 124 11.21 -3.20 -15.87
CA PRO A 124 10.00 -3.94 -15.46
C PRO A 124 10.13 -5.47 -15.59
N GLU A 125 11.19 -5.98 -16.24
CA GLU A 125 11.53 -7.39 -16.25
C GLU A 125 12.14 -7.87 -14.94
N LEU A 126 12.55 -6.95 -14.05
CA LEU A 126 13.14 -7.24 -12.73
C LEU A 126 12.12 -6.98 -11.61
N ALA A 127 12.10 -7.86 -10.63
CA ALA A 127 11.34 -7.63 -9.41
C ALA A 127 12.06 -6.58 -8.54
N ASP A 128 11.28 -5.67 -7.94
CA ASP A 128 11.69 -4.87 -6.80
C ASP A 128 11.41 -5.62 -5.50
N ASP A 129 10.20 -6.21 -5.39
CA ASP A 129 9.78 -6.98 -4.23
C ASP A 129 8.78 -8.07 -4.63
N ALA A 130 8.93 -9.26 -4.06
CA ALA A 130 8.00 -10.39 -4.20
C ALA A 130 7.61 -10.97 -2.82
N GLY A 131 7.53 -10.08 -1.80
CA GLY A 131 7.35 -10.39 -0.38
C GLY A 131 8.69 -10.46 0.35
N ASP A 132 8.63 -10.48 1.68
CA ASP A 132 9.82 -10.51 2.51
C ASP A 132 10.10 -11.91 3.06
N TYR A 133 11.34 -12.12 3.45
CA TYR A 133 11.74 -13.23 4.30
C TYR A 133 12.66 -12.74 5.43
N VAL A 134 12.68 -13.47 6.52
CA VAL A 134 13.58 -13.19 7.64
C VAL A 134 14.60 -14.32 7.77
N THR A 135 15.87 -13.94 7.84
CA THR A 135 16.95 -14.90 8.08
C THR A 135 16.92 -15.43 9.51
N ILE A 136 17.58 -16.55 9.77
CA ILE A 136 17.70 -17.10 11.12
C ILE A 136 18.42 -16.15 12.11
N LEU A 137 19.13 -15.15 11.60
CA LEU A 137 19.78 -14.10 12.37
C LEU A 137 18.89 -12.88 12.61
N GLY A 138 17.63 -12.90 12.16
CA GLY A 138 16.66 -11.83 12.35
C GLY A 138 16.72 -10.71 11.31
N PHE A 139 17.53 -10.83 10.25
CA PHE A 139 17.55 -9.81 9.18
C PHE A 139 16.37 -9.99 8.24
N ALA A 140 15.58 -8.93 8.02
CA ALA A 140 14.59 -8.87 6.98
C ALA A 140 15.25 -8.61 5.62
N CYS A 141 14.80 -9.32 4.60
CA CYS A 141 15.33 -9.20 3.23
C CYS A 141 14.18 -9.23 2.23
N LYS A 142 14.24 -8.35 1.24
CA LYS A 142 13.35 -8.39 0.08
C LYS A 142 13.56 -9.68 -0.72
N ARG A 143 12.47 -10.38 -1.00
CA ARG A 143 12.51 -11.55 -1.88
C ARG A 143 12.46 -11.07 -3.33
N GLY A 144 13.44 -11.43 -4.11
CA GLY A 144 13.44 -11.22 -5.56
C GLY A 144 14.05 -9.91 -6.04
N ASP A 145 14.51 -9.04 -5.16
CA ASP A 145 15.13 -7.76 -5.54
C ASP A 145 16.21 -7.93 -6.60
N GLY A 146 16.07 -7.24 -7.74
CA GLY A 146 16.96 -7.28 -8.90
C GLY A 146 16.97 -8.60 -9.68
N LEU A 147 16.09 -9.56 -9.36
CA LEU A 147 15.96 -10.82 -10.09
C LEU A 147 14.79 -10.76 -11.09
N LYS A 148 14.84 -11.61 -12.13
CA LYS A 148 13.79 -11.65 -13.16
C LYS A 148 12.40 -11.92 -12.54
N ALA A 149 11.47 -11.03 -12.77
CA ALA A 149 10.07 -11.09 -12.29
C ALA A 149 9.36 -12.40 -12.70
N SER A 150 9.73 -12.96 -13.86
CA SER A 150 9.19 -14.24 -14.34
C SER A 150 9.38 -15.43 -13.39
N ARG A 151 10.29 -15.33 -12.42
CA ARG A 151 10.51 -16.36 -11.38
C ARG A 151 9.46 -16.31 -10.26
N TYR A 152 8.71 -15.20 -10.14
CA TYR A 152 7.84 -14.91 -9.00
C TYR A 152 6.36 -14.82 -9.37
N GLN A 153 5.97 -15.25 -10.57
CA GLN A 153 4.58 -15.18 -11.08
C GLN A 153 3.61 -16.16 -10.39
N LYS A 154 4.11 -17.13 -9.64
CA LYS A 154 3.26 -18.09 -8.93
C LYS A 154 3.07 -17.64 -7.48
N PRO A 155 1.80 -17.59 -7.00
CA PRO A 155 1.53 -17.33 -5.59
C PRO A 155 2.29 -18.30 -4.67
N CYS A 156 2.81 -17.78 -3.58
CA CYS A 156 3.49 -18.58 -2.56
C CYS A 156 3.28 -17.96 -1.18
N ARG A 157 3.58 -18.71 -0.13
CA ARG A 157 3.64 -18.17 1.23
C ARG A 157 4.91 -17.35 1.41
N ILE A 158 4.76 -16.20 2.03
CA ILE A 158 5.84 -15.27 2.38
C ILE A 158 5.85 -15.05 3.88
N PHE A 159 6.92 -14.50 4.42
CA PHE A 159 7.05 -14.20 5.85
C PHE A 159 6.26 -12.93 6.19
N SER A 160 6.45 -11.85 5.44
CA SER A 160 5.72 -10.59 5.58
C SER A 160 5.42 -9.95 4.23
N ALA A 161 4.41 -9.07 4.22
CA ALA A 161 4.04 -8.29 3.06
C ALA A 161 4.72 -6.92 3.12
N CYS A 162 5.28 -6.49 1.99
CA CYS A 162 5.87 -5.17 1.85
C CYS A 162 4.76 -4.09 1.90
N GLY A 163 4.89 -3.11 2.79
CA GLY A 163 3.92 -2.03 2.95
C GLY A 163 3.79 -1.09 1.74
N GLY A 164 4.65 -1.23 0.73
CA GLY A 164 4.61 -0.44 -0.50
C GLY A 164 3.44 -0.77 -1.43
N ALA A 165 2.97 -2.04 -1.44
CA ALA A 165 1.80 -2.49 -2.19
C ALA A 165 1.26 -3.81 -1.61
N ALA A 166 0.43 -3.74 -0.57
CA ALA A 166 -0.06 -4.93 0.13
C ALA A 166 -1.50 -4.75 0.63
N LEU A 167 -2.25 -5.85 0.68
CA LEU A 167 -3.60 -5.91 1.22
C LEU A 167 -3.60 -6.65 2.56
N TYR A 168 -4.33 -6.13 3.53
CA TYR A 168 -4.48 -6.69 4.87
C TYR A 168 -5.95 -6.90 5.22
N ARG A 169 -6.28 -7.99 5.89
CA ARG A 169 -7.61 -8.21 6.43
C ARG A 169 -7.81 -7.36 7.68
N LYS A 170 -8.68 -6.34 7.59
CA LYS A 170 -8.90 -5.35 8.65
C LYS A 170 -9.30 -5.98 9.98
N SER A 171 -10.17 -6.99 9.96
CA SER A 171 -10.62 -7.67 11.20
C SER A 171 -9.48 -8.36 11.97
N ILE A 172 -8.35 -8.64 11.34
CA ILE A 172 -7.16 -9.16 12.01
C ILE A 172 -6.32 -8.00 12.54
N LEU A 173 -6.12 -6.91 11.77
CA LEU A 173 -5.46 -5.69 12.28
C LEU A 173 -6.15 -5.16 13.54
N ASP A 174 -7.49 -5.16 13.56
CA ASP A 174 -8.27 -4.72 14.72
C ASP A 174 -8.00 -5.58 15.99
N LYS A 175 -7.58 -6.83 15.82
CA LYS A 175 -7.29 -7.75 16.94
C LYS A 175 -5.84 -7.74 17.40
N ILE A 176 -4.90 -7.68 16.45
CA ILE A 176 -3.45 -7.78 16.75
C ILE A 176 -2.79 -6.42 16.97
N GLY A 177 -3.48 -5.34 16.62
CA GLY A 177 -2.97 -3.99 16.58
C GLY A 177 -2.51 -3.57 15.18
N VAL A 178 -2.24 -2.28 15.04
CA VAL A 178 -1.78 -1.62 13.82
C VAL A 178 -0.25 -1.47 13.82
N PHE A 179 0.33 -0.69 12.94
CA PHE A 179 1.77 -0.52 12.83
C PHE A 179 2.33 0.22 14.06
N ASP A 180 3.47 -0.25 14.55
CA ASP A 180 4.15 0.41 15.67
C ASP A 180 4.58 1.82 15.25
N ALA A 181 4.14 2.81 16.02
CA ALA A 181 4.42 4.21 15.78
C ALA A 181 5.69 4.71 16.51
N LEU A 182 6.44 3.82 17.17
CA LEU A 182 7.72 4.21 17.75
C LEU A 182 8.67 4.68 16.63
N PRO A 183 9.35 5.81 16.79
CA PRO A 183 10.30 6.29 15.80
C PRO A 183 11.49 5.32 15.76
N ILE A 184 11.45 4.42 14.76
CA ILE A 184 12.64 3.64 14.41
C ILE A 184 13.48 4.58 13.55
N CYS A 185 14.48 5.19 14.15
CA CYS A 185 15.51 5.90 13.42
C CYS A 185 16.39 4.84 12.73
N PHE A 186 16.30 4.76 11.40
CA PHE A 186 17.28 4.10 10.54
C PHE A 186 18.14 5.17 9.87
#